data_dc46487f3ac9b572c833002ab217cec0
#
_entry.id   dc46487f3ac9b572c833002ab217cec0
#
_cell.length_a   1.000
_cell.length_b   1.000
_cell.length_c   1.000
_cell.angle_alpha   90.00
_cell.angle_beta   90.00
_cell.angle_gamma   90.00
#
_symmetry.space_group_name_H-M   'P 1'
#
loop_
_entity.id
_entity.type
_entity.pdbx_description
1 polymer ?
#
loop_
_entity_poly.entity_id
_entity_poly.type
_entity_poly.pdbx_seq_one_letter_code
_entity_poly.pdbx_strand_id
1 'polypeptide(L)'
;MISDTNTYPVGAGMPAKRPAGTASSAMPIRGLARSHRVRVNLGLCALAAAITLAGCAGLPDQRLANEAMKRGDTALAERNYKALADLGYSEAQVGLADIKVATRDPSQIKEAEATYRAAAATSPRAQARLGRLLVAKPDSTQAEREEAETLLKQAAKQGQSNTLIPLAMLYLSYPQSFPKVNAQQQIDQWRAAGNPEAGLAQVLLYRTQGTYDQHLGEVEKICKAALNSTDICYVELATVYQKRGQADQQAALLGQLKAAYARGAVPATRVDSVARVLADRSLGQTDEKTAKDLLEQVAPANPASWVSLAQLVYDFPELGDTDQLMAYIDKGREAEQPRAELLLGRLYYEGKTLPADAQKAEQHLQAAAEAGEISAHYYLGQLYRRGYLGNVEPQKAVDHLLAAARGGQNSADYALAQLFSEGHGIRPQPGNAWVFAQLSQANPTPQSAELLQQLDQQLTPDQRNQAQQLLDQEKRARGSLAQGANSTLALEALQDDEKEVDGEDSL
;
A
#
# COMPACT_ATOMS: atom_id res chain seq x y z
N MET A 1 -10.35 -39.97 -49.18
CA MET A 1 -10.37 -39.45 -50.57
C MET A 1 -9.63 -38.13 -50.52
N ILE A 2 -8.38 -38.22 -50.87
CA ILE A 2 -7.72 -37.63 -52.04
C ILE A 2 -7.57 -36.11 -51.82
N SER A 3 -6.40 -35.67 -51.45
CA SER A 3 -5.16 -35.29 -52.20
C SER A 3 -5.30 -33.90 -52.80
N ASP A 4 -4.39 -33.04 -52.92
CA ASP A 4 -2.94 -33.01 -52.95
C ASP A 4 -2.49 -31.55 -53.01
N THR A 5 -1.40 -31.27 -52.39
CA THR A 5 -0.12 -30.76 -52.95
C THR A 5 -0.12 -29.42 -53.69
N ASN A 6 0.74 -28.52 -53.37
CA ASN A 6 2.05 -28.22 -53.97
C ASN A 6 2.41 -26.74 -53.75
N THR A 7 3.48 -26.36 -53.35
CA THR A 7 4.93 -26.38 -53.63
C THR A 7 5.45 -24.94 -53.69
N TYR A 8 6.55 -24.76 -53.03
CA TYR A 8 7.49 -23.63 -53.14
C TYR A 8 8.01 -23.43 -54.57
N PRO A 9 8.59 -22.23 -54.89
CA PRO A 9 10.03 -22.31 -54.95
C PRO A 9 10.81 -21.14 -54.32
N VAL A 10 11.96 -21.56 -53.92
CA VAL A 10 13.21 -20.90 -53.61
C VAL A 10 13.72 -20.05 -54.78
N GLY A 11 14.36 -18.91 -54.48
CA GLY A 11 15.13 -18.12 -55.42
C GLY A 11 16.20 -17.29 -54.72
N ALA A 12 17.38 -17.83 -54.69
CA ALA A 12 18.61 -17.19 -54.22
C ALA A 12 19.14 -16.17 -55.20
N GLY A 13 19.90 -15.17 -54.73
CA GLY A 13 20.67 -14.26 -55.59
C GLY A 13 21.41 -13.19 -54.83
N MET A 14 22.61 -13.47 -54.40
CA MET A 14 23.72 -12.51 -54.17
C MET A 14 24.50 -12.36 -55.52
N PRO A 15 25.55 -11.48 -55.67
CA PRO A 15 25.97 -10.23 -55.05
C PRO A 15 26.56 -9.21 -56.06
N ALA A 16 27.28 -8.21 -55.54
CA ALA A 16 28.33 -7.40 -56.17
C ALA A 16 27.94 -5.96 -56.59
N LYS A 17 28.72 -4.92 -56.45
CA LYS A 17 30.15 -4.65 -56.44
C LYS A 17 30.33 -3.17 -56.13
N ARG A 18 31.38 -2.83 -55.41
CA ARG A 18 31.98 -1.48 -55.41
C ARG A 18 32.62 -1.18 -56.76
N PRO A 19 32.86 0.09 -57.09
CA PRO A 19 34.15 0.46 -57.58
C PRO A 19 34.85 1.56 -56.74
N ALA A 20 36.15 1.41 -56.74
CA ALA A 20 37.15 2.27 -56.17
C ALA A 20 37.68 3.29 -57.21
N GLY A 21 38.30 4.32 -56.67
CA GLY A 21 39.32 5.09 -57.39
C GLY A 21 38.85 6.50 -57.76
N THR A 22 39.53 7.56 -57.32
CA THR A 22 40.87 7.90 -57.84
C THR A 22 41.54 8.94 -56.94
N ALA A 23 42.80 8.78 -56.79
CA ALA A 23 43.76 9.72 -56.23
C ALA A 23 44.19 10.78 -57.26
N SER A 24 44.49 11.95 -56.73
CA SER A 24 45.53 12.87 -57.39
C SER A 24 45.65 14.05 -56.39
N SER A 25 46.72 14.55 -56.03
CA SER A 25 48.16 14.57 -56.24
C SER A 25 48.68 15.77 -55.41
N ALA A 26 49.73 15.55 -54.74
CA ALA A 26 50.50 16.54 -53.97
C ALA A 26 51.21 17.57 -54.86
N MET A 27 51.45 18.77 -54.32
CA MET A 27 52.79 19.40 -54.41
C MET A 27 52.93 20.53 -53.37
N PRO A 28 54.18 20.81 -52.94
CA PRO A 28 54.51 21.47 -51.70
C PRO A 28 54.93 22.93 -51.89
N ILE A 29 54.81 23.72 -50.84
CA ILE A 29 55.58 25.00 -50.76
C ILE A 29 56.37 24.98 -49.46
N ARG A 30 57.73 25.06 -49.67
CA ARG A 30 58.72 25.33 -48.66
C ARG A 30 58.72 26.80 -48.28
N GLY A 31 58.95 27.07 -46.99
CA GLY A 31 59.22 28.41 -46.50
C GLY A 31 59.56 28.45 -44.99
N LEU A 32 60.84 28.19 -44.70
CA LEU A 32 61.75 28.76 -43.68
C LEU A 32 61.24 29.17 -42.29
N ALA A 33 61.65 28.39 -41.39
CA ALA A 33 62.19 28.62 -40.02
C ALA A 33 62.24 30.02 -39.43
N ARG A 34 61.75 30.10 -38.17
CA ARG A 34 62.56 30.68 -37.06
C ARG A 34 62.00 30.16 -35.72
N SER A 35 62.87 29.53 -34.99
CA SER A 35 62.65 29.02 -33.63
C SER A 35 62.42 30.15 -32.64
N HIS A 36 61.32 30.12 -31.91
CA HIS A 36 61.28 30.64 -30.56
C HIS A 36 60.73 29.56 -29.62
N ARG A 37 61.66 29.08 -28.78
CA ARG A 37 61.28 28.23 -27.64
C ARG A 37 60.41 29.05 -26.68
N VAL A 38 59.15 28.82 -26.71
CA VAL A 38 58.28 29.20 -25.61
C VAL A 38 58.11 27.96 -24.76
N ARG A 39 58.71 27.95 -23.58
CA ARG A 39 58.37 27.00 -22.50
C ARG A 39 57.02 27.38 -22.03
N VAL A 40 55.99 26.73 -22.59
CA VAL A 40 54.66 26.79 -22.03
C VAL A 40 54.64 25.77 -20.89
N ASN A 41 54.39 26.29 -19.68
CA ASN A 41 54.23 25.53 -18.44
C ASN A 41 53.14 24.47 -18.63
N LEU A 42 53.47 23.20 -18.67
CA LEU A 42 52.57 22.06 -18.66
C LEU A 42 51.66 22.00 -17.40
N GLY A 43 51.92 22.86 -16.43
CA GLY A 43 51.12 22.91 -15.18
C GLY A 43 49.77 23.63 -15.30
N LEU A 44 49.58 24.56 -16.25
CA LEU A 44 48.30 25.31 -16.38
C LEU A 44 47.28 24.58 -17.28
N CYS A 45 47.69 23.71 -18.18
CA CYS A 45 46.75 22.94 -19.00
C CYS A 45 46.14 21.77 -18.24
N ALA A 46 46.85 21.20 -17.22
CA ALA A 46 46.29 20.16 -16.36
C ALA A 46 45.23 20.68 -15.39
N LEU A 47 45.35 21.93 -14.93
CA LEU A 47 44.32 22.56 -14.09
C LEU A 47 43.06 22.94 -14.89
N ALA A 48 43.20 23.39 -16.13
CA ALA A 48 42.06 23.71 -16.99
C ALA A 48 41.30 22.46 -17.45
N ALA A 49 41.97 21.32 -17.66
CA ALA A 49 41.34 20.05 -18.01
C ALA A 49 40.64 19.40 -16.80
N ALA A 50 41.11 19.63 -15.56
CA ALA A 50 40.48 19.15 -14.35
C ALA A 50 39.18 19.93 -14.03
N ILE A 51 39.10 21.19 -14.40
CA ILE A 51 37.88 22.03 -14.19
C ILE A 51 36.81 21.70 -15.23
N THR A 52 37.17 21.23 -16.44
CA THR A 52 36.17 20.86 -17.46
C THR A 52 35.64 19.45 -17.29
N LEU A 53 36.24 18.59 -16.48
CA LEU A 53 35.73 17.27 -16.11
C LEU A 53 34.82 17.28 -14.84
N ALA A 54 34.88 18.36 -14.05
CA ALA A 54 33.97 18.56 -12.92
C ALA A 54 32.66 19.29 -13.34
N GLY A 55 32.50 19.68 -14.60
CA GLY A 55 31.42 20.51 -15.10
C GLY A 55 30.22 19.82 -15.72
N CYS A 56 30.04 18.51 -15.52
CA CYS A 56 28.85 17.79 -15.98
C CYS A 56 28.07 17.08 -14.86
N ALA A 57 28.20 17.52 -13.60
CA ALA A 57 27.12 17.33 -12.66
C ALA A 57 26.08 18.38 -13.05
N GLY A 58 24.97 17.97 -13.68
CA GLY A 58 23.87 18.86 -14.07
C GLY A 58 23.50 19.76 -12.91
N LEU A 59 23.13 21.00 -13.20
CA LEU A 59 22.60 21.90 -12.17
C LEU A 59 21.45 21.18 -11.45
N PRO A 60 21.32 21.35 -10.12
CA PRO A 60 20.20 20.77 -9.39
C PRO A 60 18.89 21.30 -9.98
N ASP A 61 18.00 20.38 -10.34
CA ASP A 61 16.75 20.66 -11.05
C ASP A 61 15.59 19.97 -10.33
N GLN A 62 14.61 20.75 -9.90
CA GLN A 62 13.40 20.26 -9.25
C GLN A 62 12.62 19.29 -10.15
N ARG A 63 12.50 19.60 -11.45
CA ARG A 63 11.84 18.74 -12.42
C ARG A 63 12.55 17.39 -12.56
N LEU A 64 13.89 17.41 -12.63
CA LEU A 64 14.69 16.20 -12.69
C LEU A 64 14.51 15.34 -11.42
N ALA A 65 14.45 15.97 -10.24
CA ALA A 65 14.18 15.28 -8.99
C ALA A 65 12.80 14.64 -8.99
N ASN A 66 11.77 15.36 -9.42
CA ASN A 66 10.41 14.87 -9.52
C ASN A 66 10.29 13.69 -10.53
N GLU A 67 10.94 13.79 -11.70
CA GLU A 67 10.96 12.71 -12.68
C GLU A 67 11.73 11.47 -12.18
N ALA A 68 12.78 11.67 -11.39
CA ALA A 68 13.53 10.58 -10.76
C ALA A 68 12.65 9.86 -9.73
N MET A 69 11.89 10.58 -8.90
CA MET A 69 10.91 10.00 -7.98
C MET A 69 9.88 9.15 -8.73
N LYS A 70 9.29 9.66 -9.80
CA LYS A 70 8.31 8.91 -10.62
C LYS A 70 8.87 7.61 -11.19
N ARG A 71 10.17 7.54 -11.44
CA ARG A 71 10.86 6.35 -11.97
C ARG A 71 11.41 5.42 -10.87
N GLY A 72 11.23 5.79 -9.59
CA GLY A 72 11.79 5.04 -8.47
C GLY A 72 13.31 5.23 -8.29
N ASP A 73 13.93 6.19 -8.98
CA ASP A 73 15.35 6.55 -8.78
C ASP A 73 15.48 7.53 -7.60
N THR A 74 15.26 7.00 -6.41
CA THR A 74 15.28 7.77 -5.16
C THR A 74 16.66 8.41 -4.92
N ALA A 75 17.75 7.77 -5.34
CA ALA A 75 19.11 8.31 -5.15
C ALA A 75 19.36 9.56 -6.00
N LEU A 76 18.86 9.59 -7.24
CA LEU A 76 18.95 10.76 -8.12
C LEU A 76 18.01 11.87 -7.60
N ALA A 77 16.79 11.53 -7.17
CA ALA A 77 15.84 12.47 -6.60
C ALA A 77 16.42 13.14 -5.34
N GLU A 78 16.89 12.35 -4.39
CA GLU A 78 17.47 12.83 -3.13
C GLU A 78 18.62 13.79 -3.36
N ARG A 79 19.56 13.47 -4.28
CA ARG A 79 20.69 14.32 -4.60
C ARG A 79 20.25 15.70 -5.12
N ASN A 80 19.27 15.73 -6.02
CA ASN A 80 18.78 16.99 -6.58
C ASN A 80 17.96 17.79 -5.55
N TYR A 81 17.07 17.14 -4.81
CA TYR A 81 16.31 17.80 -3.74
C TYR A 81 17.24 18.36 -2.66
N LYS A 82 18.27 17.61 -2.24
CA LYS A 82 19.21 18.06 -1.24
C LYS A 82 19.97 19.30 -1.69
N ALA A 83 20.47 19.29 -2.91
CA ALA A 83 21.17 20.44 -3.46
C ALA A 83 20.29 21.70 -3.55
N LEU A 84 18.99 21.55 -3.88
CA LEU A 84 18.04 22.65 -3.91
C LEU A 84 17.60 23.09 -2.49
N ALA A 85 17.42 22.13 -1.58
CA ALA A 85 17.06 22.39 -0.19
C ALA A 85 18.17 23.17 0.53
N ASP A 86 19.46 22.86 0.26
CA ASP A 86 20.62 23.61 0.76
C ASP A 86 20.66 25.06 0.26
N LEU A 87 20.00 25.35 -0.88
CA LEU A 87 19.80 26.70 -1.42
C LEU A 87 18.52 27.38 -0.85
N GLY A 88 17.78 26.72 0.02
CA GLY A 88 16.59 27.27 0.70
C GLY A 88 15.28 27.06 -0.04
N TYR A 89 15.23 26.20 -1.08
CA TYR A 89 13.97 25.92 -1.79
C TYR A 89 13.06 25.01 -0.93
N SER A 90 11.94 25.56 -0.47
CA SER A 90 10.98 24.85 0.40
C SER A 90 10.36 23.61 -0.26
N GLU A 91 10.07 23.68 -1.56
CA GLU A 91 9.52 22.53 -2.31
C GLU A 91 10.51 21.35 -2.40
N ALA A 92 11.81 21.63 -2.45
CA ALA A 92 12.83 20.58 -2.40
C ALA A 92 12.94 19.97 -1.01
N GLN A 93 12.74 20.75 0.07
CA GLN A 93 12.64 20.22 1.43
C GLN A 93 11.43 19.30 1.58
N VAL A 94 10.28 19.66 1.00
CA VAL A 94 9.10 18.81 0.94
C VAL A 94 9.41 17.49 0.19
N GLY A 95 10.11 17.56 -0.96
CA GLY A 95 10.53 16.39 -1.71
C GLY A 95 11.45 15.43 -0.92
N LEU A 96 12.38 15.98 -0.12
CA LEU A 96 13.19 15.16 0.80
C LEU A 96 12.35 14.51 1.91
N ALA A 97 11.36 15.22 2.42
CA ALA A 97 10.43 14.69 3.41
C ALA A 97 9.56 13.57 2.81
N ASP A 98 9.12 13.70 1.55
CA ASP A 98 8.40 12.64 0.83
C ASP A 98 9.24 11.34 0.75
N ILE A 99 10.55 11.44 0.44
CA ILE A 99 11.48 10.29 0.43
C ILE A 99 11.55 9.64 1.81
N LYS A 100 11.63 10.44 2.88
CA LYS A 100 11.67 9.91 4.26
C LYS A 100 10.38 9.18 4.64
N VAL A 101 9.22 9.69 4.26
CA VAL A 101 7.94 9.01 4.50
C VAL A 101 7.88 7.66 3.77
N ALA A 102 8.42 7.58 2.55
CA ALA A 102 8.44 6.35 1.76
C ALA A 102 9.27 5.22 2.40
N THR A 103 10.22 5.53 3.28
CA THR A 103 11.01 4.51 4.01
C THR A 103 10.18 3.73 5.04
N ARG A 104 9.05 4.28 5.49
CA ARG A 104 8.22 3.75 6.58
C ARG A 104 8.93 3.63 7.93
N ASP A 105 10.12 4.21 8.08
CA ASP A 105 10.84 4.27 9.35
C ASP A 105 10.19 5.34 10.26
N PRO A 106 9.73 4.98 11.47
CA PRO A 106 9.07 5.91 12.37
C PRO A 106 9.92 7.14 12.71
N SER A 107 11.25 6.99 12.78
CA SER A 107 12.15 8.12 13.07
C SER A 107 12.21 9.08 11.89
N GLN A 108 12.28 8.57 10.67
CA GLN A 108 12.29 9.36 9.45
C GLN A 108 10.93 10.02 9.18
N ILE A 109 9.83 9.33 9.46
CA ILE A 109 8.46 9.90 9.39
C ILE A 109 8.34 11.10 10.35
N LYS A 110 8.87 11.01 11.57
CA LYS A 110 8.88 12.13 12.53
C LYS A 110 9.69 13.33 12.03
N GLU A 111 10.83 13.08 11.39
CA GLU A 111 11.63 14.14 10.77
C GLU A 111 10.91 14.77 9.57
N ALA A 112 10.23 13.96 8.76
CA ALA A 112 9.40 14.42 7.64
C ALA A 112 8.24 15.30 8.14
N GLU A 113 7.54 14.87 9.21
CA GLU A 113 6.49 15.68 9.85
C GLU A 113 6.99 17.06 10.24
N ALA A 114 8.16 17.13 10.88
CA ALA A 114 8.76 18.43 11.27
C ALA A 114 9.07 19.29 10.05
N THR A 115 9.56 18.69 8.95
CA THR A 115 9.86 19.41 7.70
C THR A 115 8.59 19.93 7.03
N TYR A 116 7.54 19.10 6.92
CA TYR A 116 6.26 19.53 6.37
C TYR A 116 5.65 20.67 7.21
N ARG A 117 5.73 20.59 8.53
CA ARG A 117 5.23 21.60 9.46
C ARG A 117 5.93 22.94 9.27
N ALA A 118 7.25 22.92 9.09
CA ALA A 118 8.03 24.13 8.80
C ALA A 118 7.66 24.75 7.45
N ALA A 119 7.40 23.95 6.43
CA ALA A 119 7.07 24.39 5.08
C ALA A 119 5.57 24.74 4.89
N ALA A 120 4.67 24.28 5.74
CA ALA A 120 3.21 24.42 5.58
C ALA A 120 2.72 25.88 5.57
N ALA A 121 3.49 26.82 6.15
CA ALA A 121 3.16 28.25 6.12
C ALA A 121 3.17 28.84 4.70
N THR A 122 3.98 28.29 3.78
CA THR A 122 4.22 28.85 2.44
C THR A 122 3.97 27.88 1.30
N SER A 123 3.92 26.57 1.57
CA SER A 123 3.74 25.55 0.55
C SER A 123 2.40 24.83 0.71
N PRO A 124 1.48 24.97 -0.27
CA PRO A 124 0.23 24.19 -0.32
C PRO A 124 0.47 22.68 -0.37
N ARG A 125 1.54 22.23 -1.04
CA ARG A 125 1.95 20.85 -1.09
C ARG A 125 2.33 20.33 0.31
N ALA A 126 3.10 21.12 1.07
CA ALA A 126 3.43 20.76 2.45
C ALA A 126 2.17 20.66 3.34
N GLN A 127 1.19 21.57 3.15
CA GLN A 127 -0.10 21.51 3.84
C GLN A 127 -0.84 20.19 3.53
N ALA A 128 -0.93 19.81 2.27
CA ALA A 128 -1.55 18.54 1.86
C ALA A 128 -0.81 17.34 2.44
N ARG A 129 0.54 17.32 2.36
CA ARG A 129 1.38 16.23 2.90
C ARG A 129 1.24 16.08 4.41
N LEU A 130 1.36 17.18 5.15
CA LEU A 130 1.19 17.16 6.61
C LEU A 130 -0.22 16.74 7.00
N GLY A 131 -1.24 17.29 6.35
CA GLY A 131 -2.63 16.93 6.62
C GLY A 131 -2.88 15.44 6.45
N ARG A 132 -2.37 14.81 5.36
CA ARG A 132 -2.47 13.37 5.13
C ARG A 132 -1.70 12.56 6.17
N LEU A 133 -0.49 12.99 6.51
CA LEU A 133 0.34 12.31 7.52
C LEU A 133 -0.37 12.28 8.88
N LEU A 134 -0.98 13.40 9.28
CA LEU A 134 -1.73 13.49 10.55
C LEU A 134 -3.02 12.65 10.53
N VAL A 135 -3.70 12.52 9.39
CA VAL A 135 -4.85 11.61 9.24
C VAL A 135 -4.42 10.15 9.34
N ALA A 136 -3.26 9.80 8.78
CA ALA A 136 -2.71 8.44 8.81
C ALA A 136 -2.19 8.02 10.20
N LYS A 137 -1.94 8.97 11.09
CA LYS A 137 -1.36 8.71 12.41
C LYS A 137 -2.37 8.00 13.32
N PRO A 138 -2.09 6.74 13.77
CA PRO A 138 -3.04 5.94 14.55
C PRO A 138 -3.47 6.62 15.86
N ASP A 139 -2.53 7.26 16.56
CA ASP A 139 -2.72 7.89 17.86
C ASP A 139 -2.89 9.41 17.76
N SER A 140 -3.45 9.90 16.63
CA SER A 140 -3.64 11.33 16.44
C SER A 140 -4.52 11.93 17.54
N THR A 141 -4.03 13.01 18.14
CA THR A 141 -4.78 13.77 19.15
C THR A 141 -5.92 14.58 18.51
N GLN A 142 -6.86 15.07 19.32
CA GLN A 142 -7.91 15.98 18.85
C GLN A 142 -7.31 17.20 18.14
N ALA A 143 -6.26 17.80 18.70
CA ALA A 143 -5.59 18.95 18.13
C ALA A 143 -4.94 18.65 16.77
N GLU A 144 -4.30 17.50 16.62
CA GLU A 144 -3.71 17.05 15.35
C GLU A 144 -4.78 16.79 14.29
N ARG A 145 -5.95 16.24 14.67
CA ARG A 145 -7.08 16.06 13.76
C ARG A 145 -7.67 17.38 13.27
N GLU A 146 -7.82 18.37 14.16
CA GLU A 146 -8.28 19.73 13.80
C GLU A 146 -7.23 20.47 12.94
N GLU A 147 -5.95 20.26 13.21
CA GLU A 147 -4.85 20.75 12.36
C GLU A 147 -4.92 20.10 10.97
N ALA A 148 -5.07 18.77 10.87
CA ALA A 148 -5.20 18.07 9.60
C ALA A 148 -6.37 18.58 8.78
N GLU A 149 -7.55 18.77 9.40
CA GLU A 149 -8.73 19.36 8.75
C GLU A 149 -8.41 20.74 8.15
N THR A 150 -7.77 21.61 8.94
CA THR A 150 -7.42 22.95 8.53
C THR A 150 -6.46 22.96 7.34
N LEU A 151 -5.40 22.17 7.43
CA LEU A 151 -4.37 22.05 6.39
C LEU A 151 -4.94 21.51 5.08
N LEU A 152 -5.70 20.41 5.14
CA LEU A 152 -6.31 19.81 3.95
C LEU A 152 -7.32 20.74 3.28
N LYS A 153 -8.13 21.46 4.06
CA LYS A 153 -9.05 22.48 3.52
C LYS A 153 -8.31 23.66 2.87
N GLN A 154 -7.19 24.09 3.44
CA GLN A 154 -6.37 25.16 2.86
C GLN A 154 -5.72 24.70 1.56
N ALA A 155 -5.11 23.51 1.56
CA ALA A 155 -4.51 22.91 0.37
C ALA A 155 -5.54 22.72 -0.76
N ALA A 156 -6.72 22.19 -0.45
CA ALA A 156 -7.81 22.04 -1.42
C ALA A 156 -8.24 23.36 -2.06
N LYS A 157 -8.33 24.45 -1.27
CA LYS A 157 -8.64 25.79 -1.79
C LYS A 157 -7.57 26.34 -2.72
N GLN A 158 -6.34 25.87 -2.60
CA GLN A 158 -5.19 26.24 -3.42
C GLN A 158 -4.96 25.29 -4.59
N GLY A 159 -5.95 24.41 -4.88
CA GLY A 159 -5.93 23.52 -6.02
C GLY A 159 -5.12 22.22 -5.82
N GLN A 160 -4.64 21.95 -4.60
CA GLN A 160 -3.96 20.68 -4.35
C GLN A 160 -4.97 19.52 -4.44
N SER A 161 -4.62 18.52 -5.19
CA SER A 161 -5.36 17.26 -5.31
C SER A 161 -5.08 16.33 -4.12
N ASN A 162 -5.77 15.17 -4.06
CA ASN A 162 -5.68 14.18 -2.99
C ASN A 162 -5.88 14.75 -1.57
N THR A 163 -6.78 15.72 -1.43
CA THR A 163 -7.09 16.38 -0.16
C THR A 163 -8.46 16.00 0.40
N LEU A 164 -9.44 15.73 -0.47
CA LEU A 164 -10.81 15.46 -0.04
C LEU A 164 -11.02 14.02 0.46
N ILE A 165 -10.28 13.05 -0.08
CA ILE A 165 -10.35 11.67 0.41
C ILE A 165 -9.82 11.58 1.86
N PRO A 166 -8.63 12.12 2.20
CA PRO A 166 -8.19 12.22 3.60
C PRO A 166 -9.15 13.00 4.50
N LEU A 167 -9.78 14.07 4.01
CA LEU A 167 -10.82 14.78 4.76
C LEU A 167 -12.04 13.90 5.03
N ALA A 168 -12.52 13.16 4.04
CA ALA A 168 -13.61 12.21 4.21
C ALA A 168 -13.24 11.12 5.24
N MET A 169 -12.02 10.56 5.14
CA MET A 169 -11.51 9.61 6.12
C MET A 169 -11.52 10.19 7.54
N LEU A 170 -11.06 11.41 7.71
CA LEU A 170 -11.03 12.09 9.01
C LEU A 170 -12.43 12.20 9.62
N TYR A 171 -13.41 12.62 8.84
CA TYR A 171 -14.80 12.77 9.31
C TYR A 171 -15.49 11.43 9.59
N LEU A 172 -15.19 10.41 8.78
CA LEU A 172 -15.77 9.08 8.94
C LEU A 172 -15.14 8.31 10.10
N SER A 173 -13.82 8.46 10.30
CA SER A 173 -13.10 7.78 11.38
C SER A 173 -13.30 8.44 12.74
N TYR A 174 -13.49 9.76 12.78
CA TYR A 174 -13.57 10.53 14.02
C TYR A 174 -14.82 11.44 14.10
N PRO A 175 -16.05 10.92 13.96
CA PRO A 175 -17.25 11.76 13.97
C PRO A 175 -17.44 12.53 15.28
N GLN A 176 -16.95 11.99 16.41
CA GLN A 176 -16.96 12.67 17.70
C GLN A 176 -16.02 13.88 17.76
N SER A 177 -14.96 13.90 16.96
CA SER A 177 -14.06 15.05 16.84
C SER A 177 -14.67 16.18 16.01
N PHE A 178 -15.60 15.84 15.12
CA PHE A 178 -16.27 16.78 14.20
C PHE A 178 -17.79 16.68 14.29
N PRO A 179 -18.40 16.95 15.46
CA PRO A 179 -19.84 16.70 15.69
C PRO A 179 -20.77 17.58 14.84
N LYS A 180 -20.24 18.63 14.23
CA LYS A 180 -20.99 19.54 13.34
C LYS A 180 -20.88 19.16 11.87
N VAL A 181 -20.05 18.17 11.53
CA VAL A 181 -19.82 17.74 10.13
C VAL A 181 -20.69 16.53 9.85
N ASN A 182 -21.54 16.65 8.84
CA ASN A 182 -22.20 15.50 8.22
C ASN A 182 -21.40 15.10 6.98
N ALA A 183 -20.80 13.94 7.00
CA ALA A 183 -19.90 13.47 5.93
C ALA A 183 -20.62 13.40 4.57
N GLN A 184 -21.86 12.87 4.52
CA GLN A 184 -22.65 12.82 3.28
C GLN A 184 -22.92 14.22 2.73
N GLN A 185 -23.36 15.14 3.57
CA GLN A 185 -23.64 16.53 3.16
C GLN A 185 -22.36 17.22 2.66
N GLN A 186 -21.21 16.93 3.28
CA GLN A 186 -19.94 17.50 2.85
C GLN A 186 -19.51 16.95 1.47
N ILE A 187 -19.68 15.65 1.24
CA ILE A 187 -19.40 15.03 -0.06
C ILE A 187 -20.32 15.59 -1.14
N ASP A 188 -21.60 15.79 -0.83
CA ASP A 188 -22.57 16.39 -1.77
C ASP A 188 -22.19 17.83 -2.14
N GLN A 189 -21.67 18.61 -1.19
CA GLN A 189 -21.13 19.96 -1.46
C GLN A 189 -19.91 19.90 -2.38
N TRP A 190 -18.97 18.99 -2.15
CA TRP A 190 -17.81 18.82 -3.02
C TRP A 190 -18.22 18.38 -4.43
N ARG A 191 -19.21 17.50 -4.54
CA ARG A 191 -19.77 17.07 -5.83
C ARG A 191 -20.45 18.21 -6.56
N ALA A 192 -21.25 19.03 -5.86
CA ALA A 192 -21.89 20.21 -6.43
C ALA A 192 -20.87 21.29 -6.88
N ALA A 193 -19.73 21.36 -6.22
CA ALA A 193 -18.61 22.21 -6.62
C ALA A 193 -17.79 21.66 -7.80
N GLY A 194 -18.14 20.45 -8.31
CA GLY A 194 -17.47 19.81 -9.44
C GLY A 194 -16.10 19.22 -9.11
N ASN A 195 -15.81 18.96 -7.82
CA ASN A 195 -14.52 18.39 -7.44
C ASN A 195 -14.44 16.91 -7.87
N PRO A 196 -13.39 16.51 -8.62
CA PRO A 196 -13.26 15.15 -9.14
C PRO A 196 -13.09 14.07 -8.05
N GLU A 197 -12.52 14.42 -6.89
CA GLU A 197 -12.33 13.48 -5.78
C GLU A 197 -13.63 13.16 -5.02
N ALA A 198 -14.68 13.97 -5.17
CA ALA A 198 -15.94 13.79 -4.44
C ALA A 198 -16.60 12.43 -4.73
N GLY A 199 -16.43 11.90 -5.95
CA GLY A 199 -16.91 10.56 -6.30
C GLY A 199 -16.22 9.47 -5.47
N LEU A 200 -14.91 9.53 -5.33
CA LEU A 200 -14.14 8.55 -4.54
C LEU A 200 -14.44 8.67 -3.04
N ALA A 201 -14.62 9.90 -2.53
CA ALA A 201 -15.08 10.12 -1.16
C ALA A 201 -16.46 9.48 -0.91
N GLN A 202 -17.37 9.46 -1.93
CA GLN A 202 -18.64 8.75 -1.86
C GLN A 202 -18.47 7.23 -1.81
N VAL A 203 -17.54 6.66 -2.59
CA VAL A 203 -17.22 5.23 -2.53
C VAL A 203 -16.70 4.85 -1.15
N LEU A 204 -15.81 5.66 -0.58
CA LEU A 204 -15.31 5.48 0.79
C LEU A 204 -16.45 5.50 1.82
N LEU A 205 -17.39 6.44 1.69
CA LEU A 205 -18.56 6.51 2.57
C LEU A 205 -19.39 5.23 2.50
N TYR A 206 -19.67 4.70 1.30
CA TYR A 206 -20.41 3.43 1.13
C TYR A 206 -19.69 2.25 1.80
N ARG A 207 -18.37 2.19 1.70
CA ARG A 207 -17.57 1.15 2.38
C ARG A 207 -17.67 1.27 3.90
N THR A 208 -17.48 2.48 4.43
CA THR A 208 -17.53 2.74 5.87
C THR A 208 -18.90 2.47 6.48
N GLN A 209 -19.97 2.74 5.74
CA GLN A 209 -21.35 2.47 6.18
C GLN A 209 -21.81 1.02 5.95
N GLY A 210 -21.00 0.18 5.32
CA GLY A 210 -21.39 -1.20 4.96
C GLY A 210 -22.48 -1.26 3.89
N THR A 211 -22.69 -0.18 3.12
CA THR A 211 -23.72 -0.08 2.08
C THR A 211 -23.15 -0.25 0.65
N TYR A 212 -21.87 -0.57 0.54
CA TYR A 212 -21.16 -0.69 -0.74
C TYR A 212 -21.89 -1.60 -1.74
N ASP A 213 -22.35 -2.77 -1.30
CA ASP A 213 -23.02 -3.75 -2.16
C ASP A 213 -24.37 -3.25 -2.70
N GLN A 214 -25.00 -2.33 -2.00
CA GLN A 214 -26.25 -1.69 -2.44
C GLN A 214 -26.01 -0.63 -3.53
N HIS A 215 -24.76 -0.13 -3.67
CA HIS A 215 -24.39 0.98 -4.53
C HIS A 215 -23.41 0.61 -5.65
N LEU A 216 -23.25 -0.70 -5.96
CA LEU A 216 -22.28 -1.17 -6.99
C LEU A 216 -22.43 -0.45 -8.34
N GLY A 217 -23.66 -0.07 -8.74
CA GLY A 217 -23.89 0.66 -10.00
C GLY A 217 -23.38 2.09 -9.97
N GLU A 218 -23.46 2.76 -8.83
CA GLU A 218 -22.93 4.10 -8.67
C GLU A 218 -21.39 4.07 -8.58
N VAL A 219 -20.83 3.10 -7.84
CA VAL A 219 -19.37 2.87 -7.78
C VAL A 219 -18.80 2.64 -9.17
N GLU A 220 -19.45 1.77 -9.97
CA GLU A 220 -19.06 1.54 -11.36
C GLU A 220 -19.05 2.84 -12.20
N LYS A 221 -20.13 3.64 -12.10
CA LYS A 221 -20.22 4.91 -12.82
C LYS A 221 -19.13 5.90 -12.40
N ILE A 222 -18.90 6.06 -11.09
CA ILE A 222 -17.85 6.91 -10.54
C ILE A 222 -16.48 6.49 -11.05
N CYS A 223 -16.16 5.21 -10.91
CA CYS A 223 -14.84 4.71 -11.24
C CYS A 223 -14.59 4.63 -12.75
N LYS A 224 -15.60 4.40 -13.58
CA LYS A 224 -15.45 4.55 -15.04
C LYS A 224 -15.12 5.98 -15.45
N ALA A 225 -15.72 6.97 -14.82
CA ALA A 225 -15.44 8.37 -15.09
C ALA A 225 -14.05 8.81 -14.61
N ALA A 226 -13.56 8.24 -13.49
CA ALA A 226 -12.31 8.60 -12.85
C ALA A 226 -11.11 7.73 -13.27
N LEU A 227 -11.28 6.67 -14.08
CA LEU A 227 -10.26 5.67 -14.36
C LEU A 227 -8.96 6.24 -14.97
N ASN A 228 -9.07 7.34 -15.72
CA ASN A 228 -7.90 8.00 -16.32
C ASN A 228 -7.18 8.94 -15.35
N SER A 229 -7.83 9.35 -14.27
CA SER A 229 -7.28 10.29 -13.28
C SER A 229 -6.80 9.60 -12.02
N THR A 230 -7.28 8.38 -11.73
CA THR A 230 -6.85 7.62 -10.56
C THR A 230 -6.87 6.12 -10.82
N ASP A 231 -5.78 5.45 -10.46
CA ASP A 231 -5.62 4.02 -10.70
C ASP A 231 -6.33 3.14 -9.64
N ILE A 232 -6.76 3.72 -8.51
CA ILE A 232 -7.55 3.01 -7.51
C ILE A 232 -8.85 2.45 -8.11
N CYS A 233 -9.37 3.12 -9.12
CA CYS A 233 -10.57 2.69 -9.82
C CYS A 233 -10.42 1.34 -10.55
N TYR A 234 -9.21 0.86 -10.81
CA TYR A 234 -9.00 -0.51 -11.30
C TYR A 234 -9.42 -1.54 -10.26
N VAL A 235 -9.09 -1.30 -8.98
CA VAL A 235 -9.45 -2.20 -7.87
C VAL A 235 -10.97 -2.16 -7.63
N GLU A 236 -11.56 -0.97 -7.60
CA GLU A 236 -13.00 -0.80 -7.36
C GLU A 236 -13.83 -1.42 -8.50
N LEU A 237 -13.44 -1.21 -9.76
CA LEU A 237 -14.12 -1.82 -10.91
C LEU A 237 -13.96 -3.34 -10.93
N ALA A 238 -12.75 -3.86 -10.64
CA ALA A 238 -12.53 -5.30 -10.51
C ALA A 238 -13.45 -5.91 -9.44
N THR A 239 -13.54 -5.27 -8.28
CA THR A 239 -14.45 -5.68 -7.19
C THR A 239 -15.92 -5.69 -7.66
N VAL A 240 -16.38 -4.61 -8.31
CA VAL A 240 -17.75 -4.49 -8.81
C VAL A 240 -18.06 -5.57 -9.83
N TYR A 241 -17.18 -5.78 -10.80
CA TYR A 241 -17.40 -6.76 -11.87
C TYR A 241 -17.40 -8.20 -11.33
N GLN A 242 -16.51 -8.50 -10.40
CA GLN A 242 -16.49 -9.82 -9.75
C GLN A 242 -17.76 -10.07 -8.95
N LYS A 243 -18.18 -9.13 -8.09
CA LYS A 243 -19.43 -9.23 -7.32
C LYS A 243 -20.68 -9.39 -8.21
N ARG A 244 -20.65 -8.84 -9.41
CA ARG A 244 -21.76 -8.93 -10.38
C ARG A 244 -21.63 -10.06 -11.40
N GLY A 245 -20.54 -10.82 -11.38
CA GLY A 245 -20.27 -11.86 -12.37
C GLY A 245 -20.12 -11.33 -13.80
N GLN A 246 -19.61 -10.11 -13.97
CA GLN A 246 -19.47 -9.43 -15.26
C GLN A 246 -18.12 -9.76 -15.92
N ALA A 247 -17.95 -11.00 -16.38
CA ALA A 247 -16.68 -11.53 -16.87
C ALA A 247 -16.11 -10.75 -18.08
N ASP A 248 -16.96 -10.31 -19.03
CA ASP A 248 -16.50 -9.55 -20.19
C ASP A 248 -15.94 -8.18 -19.82
N GLN A 249 -16.61 -7.47 -18.88
CA GLN A 249 -16.14 -6.19 -18.36
C GLN A 249 -14.86 -6.34 -17.56
N GLN A 250 -14.75 -7.41 -16.76
CA GLN A 250 -13.54 -7.78 -16.05
C GLN A 250 -12.37 -7.99 -17.02
N ALA A 251 -12.56 -8.80 -18.06
CA ALA A 251 -11.52 -9.05 -19.06
C ALA A 251 -11.08 -7.77 -19.79
N ALA A 252 -12.02 -6.90 -20.15
CA ALA A 252 -11.72 -5.61 -20.76
C ALA A 252 -10.91 -4.70 -19.82
N LEU A 253 -11.28 -4.64 -18.52
CA LEU A 253 -10.57 -3.88 -17.48
C LEU A 253 -9.14 -4.39 -17.32
N LEU A 254 -8.94 -5.71 -17.27
CA LEU A 254 -7.61 -6.30 -17.14
C LEU A 254 -6.73 -6.00 -18.36
N GLY A 255 -7.30 -5.96 -19.56
CA GLY A 255 -6.60 -5.51 -20.76
C GLY A 255 -6.10 -4.06 -20.64
N GLN A 256 -6.95 -3.17 -20.11
CA GLN A 256 -6.59 -1.77 -19.86
C GLN A 256 -5.52 -1.65 -18.76
N LEU A 257 -5.64 -2.39 -17.66
CA LEU A 257 -4.68 -2.43 -16.56
C LEU A 257 -3.28 -2.87 -17.07
N LYS A 258 -3.20 -3.98 -17.81
CA LYS A 258 -1.93 -4.48 -18.37
C LYS A 258 -1.29 -3.44 -19.31
N ALA A 259 -2.10 -2.80 -20.16
CA ALA A 259 -1.61 -1.74 -21.06
C ALA A 259 -1.16 -0.48 -20.27
N ALA A 260 -1.86 -0.11 -19.22
CA ALA A 260 -1.49 1.02 -18.36
C ALA A 260 -0.20 0.73 -17.57
N TYR A 261 -0.05 -0.48 -17.03
CA TYR A 261 1.17 -0.92 -16.36
C TYR A 261 2.37 -0.92 -17.32
N ALA A 262 2.21 -1.46 -18.53
CA ALA A 262 3.28 -1.48 -19.54
C ALA A 262 3.77 -0.07 -19.93
N ARG A 263 2.92 0.95 -19.84
CA ARG A 263 3.29 2.36 -20.08
C ARG A 263 3.82 3.08 -18.83
N GLY A 264 3.88 2.41 -17.67
CA GLY A 264 4.25 3.04 -16.41
C GLY A 264 3.19 3.99 -15.83
N ALA A 265 1.94 3.94 -16.35
CA ALA A 265 0.84 4.77 -15.85
C ALA A 265 0.17 4.19 -14.59
N VAL A 266 0.40 2.92 -14.30
CA VAL A 266 -0.11 2.21 -13.13
C VAL A 266 1.06 1.51 -12.45
N PRO A 267 1.23 1.63 -11.11
CA PRO A 267 2.31 0.96 -10.39
C PRO A 267 2.06 -0.55 -10.23
N ALA A 268 3.13 -1.30 -10.00
CA ALA A 268 3.06 -2.75 -9.75
C ALA A 268 2.18 -3.11 -8.54
N THR A 269 2.15 -2.27 -7.52
CA THR A 269 1.29 -2.42 -6.34
C THR A 269 -0.20 -2.43 -6.68
N ARG A 270 -0.62 -1.64 -7.66
CA ARG A 270 -2.01 -1.60 -8.12
C ARG A 270 -2.40 -2.88 -8.86
N VAL A 271 -1.48 -3.41 -9.67
CA VAL A 271 -1.70 -4.70 -10.35
C VAL A 271 -1.82 -5.83 -9.32
N ASP A 272 -0.98 -5.82 -8.28
CA ASP A 272 -1.07 -6.75 -7.15
C ASP A 272 -2.43 -6.65 -6.45
N SER A 273 -2.91 -5.43 -6.18
CA SER A 273 -4.23 -5.21 -5.54
C SER A 273 -5.37 -5.78 -6.38
N VAL A 274 -5.34 -5.58 -7.70
CA VAL A 274 -6.34 -6.16 -8.62
C VAL A 274 -6.25 -7.69 -8.64
N ALA A 275 -5.04 -8.25 -8.68
CA ALA A 275 -4.85 -9.70 -8.64
C ALA A 275 -5.43 -10.32 -7.37
N ARG A 276 -5.26 -9.67 -6.21
CA ARG A 276 -5.88 -10.12 -4.96
C ARG A 276 -7.41 -10.08 -5.00
N VAL A 277 -8.00 -9.08 -5.66
CA VAL A 277 -9.46 -9.04 -5.89
C VAL A 277 -9.90 -10.25 -6.70
N LEU A 278 -9.19 -10.60 -7.80
CA LEU A 278 -9.52 -11.76 -8.63
C LEU A 278 -9.49 -13.09 -7.86
N ALA A 279 -8.66 -13.20 -6.85
CA ALA A 279 -8.50 -14.38 -6.01
C ALA A 279 -9.48 -14.43 -4.81
N ASP A 280 -10.21 -13.34 -4.52
CA ASP A 280 -11.06 -13.25 -3.35
C ASP A 280 -12.40 -13.98 -3.56
N ARG A 281 -12.54 -15.15 -2.92
CA ARG A 281 -13.76 -15.98 -2.95
C ARG A 281 -14.98 -15.28 -2.36
N SER A 282 -14.80 -14.30 -1.49
CA SER A 282 -15.91 -13.55 -0.85
C SER A 282 -16.61 -12.61 -1.83
N LEU A 283 -15.94 -12.27 -2.93
CA LEU A 283 -16.45 -11.34 -3.94
C LEU A 283 -17.21 -12.04 -5.09
N GLY A 284 -17.12 -13.36 -5.18
CA GLY A 284 -17.80 -14.15 -6.23
C GLY A 284 -16.91 -15.22 -6.84
N GLN A 285 -17.09 -15.46 -8.13
CA GLN A 285 -16.27 -16.45 -8.86
C GLN A 285 -14.84 -15.91 -9.02
N THR A 286 -13.86 -16.69 -8.59
CA THR A 286 -12.45 -16.34 -8.67
C THR A 286 -11.86 -16.59 -10.07
N ASP A 287 -10.85 -15.82 -10.43
CA ASP A 287 -9.96 -16.05 -11.57
C ASP A 287 -8.51 -16.12 -11.04
N GLU A 288 -8.25 -17.18 -10.30
CA GLU A 288 -6.98 -17.43 -9.62
C GLU A 288 -5.81 -17.61 -10.59
N LYS A 289 -6.06 -18.09 -11.81
CA LYS A 289 -5.02 -18.22 -12.84
C LYS A 289 -4.56 -16.87 -13.35
N THR A 290 -5.50 -15.99 -13.69
CA THR A 290 -5.17 -14.63 -14.11
C THR A 290 -4.53 -13.85 -12.96
N ALA A 291 -4.97 -14.07 -11.71
CA ALA A 291 -4.35 -13.49 -10.52
C ALA A 291 -2.87 -13.90 -10.41
N LYS A 292 -2.56 -15.20 -10.59
CA LYS A 292 -1.19 -15.72 -10.58
C LYS A 292 -0.33 -15.06 -11.67
N ASP A 293 -0.83 -15.02 -12.91
CA ASP A 293 -0.11 -14.42 -14.03
C ASP A 293 0.23 -12.94 -13.79
N LEU A 294 -0.72 -12.18 -13.22
CA LEU A 294 -0.51 -10.77 -12.88
C LEU A 294 0.55 -10.61 -11.77
N LEU A 295 0.45 -11.41 -10.72
CA LEU A 295 1.40 -11.36 -9.60
C LEU A 295 2.82 -11.76 -10.04
N GLU A 296 2.98 -12.81 -10.86
CA GLU A 296 4.28 -13.21 -11.41
C GLU A 296 4.89 -12.10 -12.28
N GLN A 297 4.07 -11.40 -13.05
CA GLN A 297 4.51 -10.27 -13.87
C GLN A 297 5.08 -9.12 -13.04
N VAL A 298 4.47 -8.81 -11.88
CA VAL A 298 4.83 -7.62 -11.10
C VAL A 298 5.75 -7.89 -9.92
N ALA A 299 5.90 -9.15 -9.48
CA ALA A 299 6.70 -9.51 -8.32
C ALA A 299 8.18 -9.05 -8.37
N PRO A 300 8.86 -8.99 -9.53
CA PRO A 300 10.21 -8.44 -9.60
C PRO A 300 10.28 -6.94 -9.28
N ALA A 301 9.21 -6.18 -9.58
CA ALA A 301 9.11 -4.74 -9.33
C ALA A 301 8.41 -4.41 -7.99
N ASN A 302 7.61 -5.33 -7.48
CA ASN A 302 6.91 -5.22 -6.20
C ASN A 302 7.16 -6.47 -5.35
N PRO A 303 8.18 -6.50 -4.49
CA PRO A 303 8.54 -7.69 -3.71
C PRO A 303 7.40 -8.24 -2.82
N ALA A 304 6.44 -7.40 -2.41
CA ALA A 304 5.27 -7.85 -1.67
C ALA A 304 4.40 -8.85 -2.47
N SER A 305 4.47 -8.80 -3.81
CA SER A 305 3.74 -9.73 -4.67
C SER A 305 4.25 -11.17 -4.58
N TRP A 306 5.50 -11.41 -4.12
CA TRP A 306 5.96 -12.76 -3.82
C TRP A 306 5.14 -13.39 -2.69
N VAL A 307 4.79 -12.59 -1.68
CA VAL A 307 3.93 -13.05 -0.57
C VAL A 307 2.49 -13.21 -1.04
N SER A 308 1.99 -12.33 -1.90
CA SER A 308 0.68 -12.49 -2.53
C SER A 308 0.59 -13.77 -3.36
N LEU A 309 1.66 -14.14 -4.09
CA LEU A 309 1.78 -15.43 -4.81
C LEU A 309 1.78 -16.63 -3.85
N ALA A 310 2.55 -16.53 -2.78
CA ALA A 310 2.58 -17.59 -1.76
C ALA A 310 1.19 -17.78 -1.13
N GLN A 311 0.51 -16.70 -0.76
CA GLN A 311 -0.85 -16.76 -0.24
C GLN A 311 -1.83 -17.35 -1.26
N LEU A 312 -1.70 -16.96 -2.53
CA LEU A 312 -2.55 -17.48 -3.61
C LEU A 312 -2.39 -19.00 -3.78
N VAL A 313 -1.14 -19.51 -3.82
CA VAL A 313 -0.88 -20.95 -3.92
C VAL A 313 -1.35 -21.70 -2.67
N TYR A 314 -1.23 -21.07 -1.50
CA TYR A 314 -1.77 -21.65 -0.27
C TYR A 314 -3.30 -21.77 -0.31
N ASP A 315 -4.00 -20.76 -0.79
CA ASP A 315 -5.47 -20.75 -0.88
C ASP A 315 -6.01 -21.59 -2.05
N PHE A 316 -5.20 -21.76 -3.11
CA PHE A 316 -5.52 -22.53 -4.33
C PHE A 316 -4.39 -23.53 -4.65
N PRO A 317 -4.35 -24.68 -3.96
CA PRO A 317 -3.24 -25.65 -4.09
C PRO A 317 -3.06 -26.22 -5.50
N GLU A 318 -4.07 -26.11 -6.37
CA GLU A 318 -4.01 -26.51 -7.78
C GLU A 318 -3.11 -25.60 -8.64
N LEU A 319 -2.73 -24.43 -8.13
CA LEU A 319 -1.86 -23.47 -8.83
C LEU A 319 -0.37 -23.73 -8.63
N GLY A 320 0.00 -24.56 -7.67
CA GLY A 320 1.39 -24.89 -7.38
C GLY A 320 1.55 -25.92 -6.27
N ASP A 321 2.73 -26.48 -6.17
CA ASP A 321 3.09 -27.43 -5.11
C ASP A 321 3.73 -26.74 -3.89
N THR A 322 4.04 -27.53 -2.87
CA THR A 322 4.68 -27.01 -1.64
C THR A 322 6.04 -26.40 -1.91
N ASP A 323 6.82 -26.93 -2.85
CA ASP A 323 8.16 -26.41 -3.17
C ASP A 323 8.04 -25.01 -3.79
N GLN A 324 7.06 -24.81 -4.68
CA GLN A 324 6.77 -23.51 -5.28
C GLN A 324 6.26 -22.49 -4.25
N LEU A 325 5.37 -22.92 -3.35
CA LEU A 325 4.90 -22.13 -2.23
C LEU A 325 6.07 -21.62 -1.38
N MET A 326 6.96 -22.54 -0.99
CA MET A 326 8.13 -22.19 -0.18
C MET A 326 9.09 -21.27 -0.93
N ALA A 327 9.31 -21.48 -2.24
CA ALA A 327 10.14 -20.62 -3.05
C ALA A 327 9.59 -19.16 -3.10
N TYR A 328 8.26 -18.97 -3.15
CA TYR A 328 7.67 -17.63 -3.08
C TYR A 328 7.80 -17.01 -1.68
N ILE A 329 7.62 -17.80 -0.61
CA ILE A 329 7.85 -17.33 0.77
C ILE A 329 9.30 -16.88 0.95
N ASP A 330 10.27 -17.69 0.50
CA ASP A 330 11.69 -17.37 0.63
C ASP A 330 12.05 -16.06 -0.10
N LYS A 331 11.53 -15.84 -1.32
CA LYS A 331 11.68 -14.54 -2.02
C LYS A 331 11.07 -13.37 -1.25
N GLY A 332 9.92 -13.57 -0.61
CA GLY A 332 9.32 -12.57 0.26
C GLY A 332 10.19 -12.27 1.48
N ARG A 333 10.81 -13.29 2.08
CA ARG A 333 11.73 -13.15 3.22
C ARG A 333 13.05 -12.47 2.83
N GLU A 334 13.64 -12.85 1.68
CA GLU A 334 14.81 -12.18 1.11
C GLU A 334 14.56 -10.68 0.87
N ALA A 335 13.33 -10.31 0.55
CA ALA A 335 12.90 -8.94 0.37
C ALA A 335 12.36 -8.29 1.68
N GLU A 336 12.62 -8.90 2.84
CA GLU A 336 12.24 -8.39 4.16
C GLU A 336 10.75 -8.08 4.30
N GLN A 337 9.88 -8.87 3.64
CA GLN A 337 8.43 -8.69 3.72
C GLN A 337 7.88 -9.38 4.99
N PRO A 338 7.36 -8.64 5.99
CA PRO A 338 6.91 -9.22 7.27
C PRO A 338 5.81 -10.27 7.11
N ARG A 339 4.94 -10.11 6.11
CA ARG A 339 3.87 -11.05 5.79
C ARG A 339 4.39 -12.43 5.36
N ALA A 340 5.63 -12.54 4.89
CA ALA A 340 6.25 -13.84 4.60
C ALA A 340 6.49 -14.64 5.88
N GLU A 341 6.96 -13.99 6.92
CA GLU A 341 7.11 -14.61 8.25
C GLU A 341 5.74 -15.00 8.85
N LEU A 342 4.73 -14.13 8.72
CA LEU A 342 3.36 -14.45 9.12
C LEU A 342 2.83 -15.72 8.43
N LEU A 343 2.99 -15.81 7.10
CA LEU A 343 2.49 -16.96 6.34
C LEU A 343 3.24 -18.24 6.74
N LEU A 344 4.55 -18.18 6.87
CA LEU A 344 5.37 -19.32 7.28
C LEU A 344 5.01 -19.80 8.70
N GLY A 345 4.86 -18.87 9.65
CA GLY A 345 4.40 -19.18 10.99
C GLY A 345 3.01 -19.81 11.02
N ARG A 346 2.10 -19.35 10.17
CA ARG A 346 0.77 -19.94 9.99
C ARG A 346 0.83 -21.36 9.42
N LEU A 347 1.69 -21.63 8.42
CA LEU A 347 1.87 -22.97 7.85
C LEU A 347 2.32 -23.99 8.90
N TYR A 348 3.28 -23.62 9.76
CA TYR A 348 3.72 -24.47 10.88
C TYR A 348 2.65 -24.62 11.98
N TYR A 349 1.86 -23.57 12.22
CA TYR A 349 0.76 -23.62 13.18
C TYR A 349 -0.36 -24.57 12.72
N GLU A 350 -0.76 -24.47 11.45
CA GLU A 350 -1.88 -25.26 10.90
C GLU A 350 -1.50 -26.73 10.62
N GLY A 351 -0.27 -26.99 10.25
CA GLY A 351 0.23 -28.35 10.03
C GLY A 351 -0.39 -29.08 8.82
N LYS A 352 -0.97 -28.31 7.86
CA LYS A 352 -1.65 -28.88 6.68
C LYS A 352 -0.72 -29.07 5.49
N THR A 353 0.03 -28.02 5.18
CA THR A 353 0.97 -27.98 4.03
C THR A 353 2.37 -28.37 4.46
N LEU A 354 2.80 -27.91 5.63
CA LEU A 354 4.02 -28.32 6.31
C LEU A 354 3.64 -29.14 7.56
N PRO A 355 4.51 -30.05 8.04
CA PRO A 355 4.31 -30.71 9.33
C PRO A 355 4.18 -29.65 10.44
N ALA A 356 3.20 -29.83 11.33
CA ALA A 356 2.98 -28.93 12.45
C ALA A 356 4.23 -28.85 13.35
N ASP A 357 4.66 -27.62 13.66
CA ASP A 357 5.81 -27.34 14.51
C ASP A 357 5.52 -26.06 15.29
N ALA A 358 5.08 -26.22 16.54
CA ALA A 358 4.68 -25.07 17.39
C ALA A 358 5.83 -24.12 17.71
N GLN A 359 7.07 -24.64 17.82
CA GLN A 359 8.23 -23.80 18.10
C GLN A 359 8.62 -22.93 16.89
N LYS A 360 8.62 -23.53 15.69
CA LYS A 360 8.83 -22.75 14.48
C LYS A 360 7.68 -21.78 14.22
N ALA A 361 6.44 -22.19 14.48
CA ALA A 361 5.29 -21.28 14.39
C ALA A 361 5.47 -20.07 15.30
N GLU A 362 5.84 -20.28 16.58
CA GLU A 362 6.11 -19.19 17.53
C GLU A 362 7.20 -18.26 17.01
N GLN A 363 8.35 -18.81 16.59
CA GLN A 363 9.48 -18.02 16.11
C GLN A 363 9.10 -17.10 14.93
N HIS A 364 8.46 -17.65 13.90
CA HIS A 364 8.07 -16.87 12.72
C HIS A 364 6.95 -15.87 13.02
N LEU A 365 5.97 -16.25 13.84
CA LEU A 365 4.89 -15.36 14.25
C LEU A 365 5.40 -14.22 15.14
N GLN A 366 6.38 -14.44 16.01
CA GLN A 366 7.02 -13.39 16.79
C GLN A 366 7.73 -12.38 15.88
N ALA A 367 8.53 -12.86 14.92
CA ALA A 367 9.19 -11.98 13.96
C ALA A 367 8.18 -11.13 13.16
N ALA A 368 7.07 -11.74 12.72
CA ALA A 368 6.01 -11.01 12.03
C ALA A 368 5.32 -9.97 12.94
N ALA A 369 5.05 -10.32 14.20
CA ALA A 369 4.42 -9.42 15.18
C ALA A 369 5.31 -8.23 15.54
N GLU A 370 6.61 -8.45 15.70
CA GLU A 370 7.61 -7.41 15.94
C GLU A 370 7.73 -6.44 14.75
N ALA A 371 7.50 -6.96 13.54
CA ALA A 371 7.45 -6.16 12.31
C ALA A 371 6.08 -5.49 12.06
N GLY A 372 5.13 -5.61 13.00
CA GLY A 372 3.84 -4.91 12.97
C GLY A 372 2.68 -5.69 12.31
N GLU A 373 2.85 -6.96 11.98
CA GLU A 373 1.78 -7.78 11.42
C GLU A 373 0.74 -8.17 12.51
N ILE A 374 -0.38 -7.49 12.51
CA ILE A 374 -1.44 -7.65 13.52
C ILE A 374 -1.96 -9.08 13.57
N SER A 375 -2.13 -9.74 12.42
CA SER A 375 -2.61 -11.13 12.39
C SER A 375 -1.67 -12.13 13.05
N ALA A 376 -0.37 -11.81 13.18
CA ALA A 376 0.59 -12.65 13.89
C ALA A 376 0.26 -12.75 15.38
N HIS A 377 -0.18 -11.63 15.98
CA HIS A 377 -0.65 -11.63 17.37
C HIS A 377 -1.84 -12.58 17.59
N TYR A 378 -2.77 -12.66 16.64
CA TYR A 378 -3.88 -13.61 16.75
C TYR A 378 -3.39 -15.07 16.80
N TYR A 379 -2.49 -15.47 15.89
CA TYR A 379 -1.96 -16.84 15.87
C TYR A 379 -1.10 -17.15 17.11
N LEU A 380 -0.29 -16.20 17.59
CA LEU A 380 0.46 -16.33 18.85
C LEU A 380 -0.50 -16.54 20.04
N GLY A 381 -1.55 -15.70 20.11
CA GLY A 381 -2.55 -15.84 21.15
C GLY A 381 -3.25 -17.21 21.14
N GLN A 382 -3.56 -17.73 19.96
CA GLN A 382 -4.14 -19.08 19.81
C GLN A 382 -3.14 -20.16 20.22
N LEU A 383 -1.86 -20.00 19.87
CA LEU A 383 -0.79 -20.96 20.18
C LEU A 383 -0.60 -21.08 21.70
N TYR A 384 -0.54 -19.96 22.41
CA TYR A 384 -0.41 -19.92 23.87
C TYR A 384 -1.69 -20.39 24.58
N ARG A 385 -2.88 -20.01 24.08
CA ARG A 385 -4.16 -20.44 24.65
C ARG A 385 -4.36 -21.96 24.59
N ARG A 386 -3.93 -22.59 23.48
CA ARG A 386 -4.11 -24.02 23.25
C ARG A 386 -3.00 -24.89 23.87
N GLY A 387 -1.93 -24.26 24.38
CA GLY A 387 -0.81 -24.98 24.99
C GLY A 387 0.01 -25.83 24.03
N TYR A 388 0.06 -25.46 22.76
CA TYR A 388 0.78 -26.23 21.72
C TYR A 388 2.30 -26.30 21.98
N LEU A 389 2.84 -25.39 22.80
CA LEU A 389 4.23 -25.39 23.26
C LEU A 389 4.48 -26.28 24.49
N GLY A 390 3.49 -27.07 24.91
CA GLY A 390 3.56 -27.97 26.05
C GLY A 390 2.76 -27.49 27.28
N ASN A 391 2.61 -26.18 27.47
CA ASN A 391 1.82 -25.60 28.55
C ASN A 391 0.93 -24.46 28.02
N VAL A 392 -0.23 -24.29 28.64
CA VAL A 392 -1.06 -23.09 28.43
C VAL A 392 -0.39 -21.90 29.10
N GLU A 393 -0.26 -20.79 28.35
CA GLU A 393 0.28 -19.51 28.85
C GLU A 393 -0.77 -18.41 28.75
N PRO A 394 -1.74 -18.37 29.68
CA PRO A 394 -2.94 -17.57 29.52
C PRO A 394 -2.66 -16.06 29.50
N GLN A 395 -1.64 -15.57 30.23
CA GLN A 395 -1.30 -14.16 30.20
C GLN A 395 -0.79 -13.74 28.80
N LYS A 396 0.14 -14.50 28.22
CA LYS A 396 0.61 -14.26 26.86
C LYS A 396 -0.54 -14.35 25.85
N ALA A 397 -1.45 -15.33 26.04
CA ALA A 397 -2.61 -15.46 25.18
C ALA A 397 -3.49 -14.22 25.21
N VAL A 398 -3.79 -13.68 26.41
CA VAL A 398 -4.57 -12.45 26.58
C VAL A 398 -3.86 -11.27 25.93
N ASP A 399 -2.57 -11.08 26.21
CA ASP A 399 -1.81 -9.94 25.71
C ASP A 399 -1.79 -9.89 24.18
N HIS A 400 -1.49 -11.03 23.53
CA HIS A 400 -1.48 -11.12 22.09
C HIS A 400 -2.88 -11.03 21.47
N LEU A 401 -3.89 -11.66 22.05
CA LEU A 401 -5.26 -11.56 21.53
C LEU A 401 -5.82 -10.12 21.68
N LEU A 402 -5.49 -9.41 22.76
CA LEU A 402 -5.84 -8.00 22.92
C LEU A 402 -5.15 -7.12 21.87
N ALA A 403 -3.86 -7.35 21.63
CA ALA A 403 -3.14 -6.63 20.59
C ALA A 403 -3.79 -6.87 19.21
N ALA A 404 -4.13 -8.12 18.88
CA ALA A 404 -4.82 -8.46 17.65
C ALA A 404 -6.20 -7.80 17.55
N ALA A 405 -7.01 -7.88 18.61
CA ALA A 405 -8.36 -7.31 18.65
C ALA A 405 -8.35 -5.78 18.51
N ARG A 406 -7.45 -5.10 19.21
CA ARG A 406 -7.26 -3.64 19.12
C ARG A 406 -6.69 -3.21 17.76
N GLY A 407 -5.92 -4.08 17.12
CA GLY A 407 -5.44 -3.90 15.75
C GLY A 407 -6.49 -4.21 14.67
N GLY A 408 -7.73 -4.54 15.05
CA GLY A 408 -8.84 -4.78 14.11
C GLY A 408 -9.05 -6.23 13.67
N GLN A 409 -8.35 -7.19 14.28
CA GLN A 409 -8.56 -8.62 14.02
C GLN A 409 -9.82 -9.13 14.75
N ASN A 410 -10.98 -9.07 14.10
CA ASN A 410 -12.28 -9.37 14.72
C ASN A 410 -12.39 -10.79 15.32
N SER A 411 -11.70 -11.79 14.76
CA SER A 411 -11.66 -13.15 15.29
C SER A 411 -11.00 -13.25 16.67
N ALA A 412 -10.17 -12.26 17.04
CA ALA A 412 -9.54 -12.19 18.34
C ALA A 412 -10.54 -11.89 19.48
N ASP A 413 -11.60 -11.16 19.19
CA ASP A 413 -12.67 -10.89 20.17
C ASP A 413 -13.36 -12.17 20.59
N TYR A 414 -13.75 -13.01 19.63
CA TYR A 414 -14.35 -14.29 19.97
C TYR A 414 -13.36 -15.21 20.72
N ALA A 415 -12.09 -15.22 20.33
CA ALA A 415 -11.07 -15.99 21.04
C ALA A 415 -10.87 -15.54 22.49
N LEU A 416 -10.93 -14.22 22.76
CA LEU A 416 -10.89 -13.65 24.11
C LEU A 416 -12.15 -14.01 24.89
N ALA A 417 -13.32 -13.92 24.27
CA ALA A 417 -14.59 -14.31 24.89
C ALA A 417 -14.56 -15.77 25.35
N GLN A 418 -14.06 -16.68 24.51
CA GLN A 418 -13.87 -18.08 24.87
C GLN A 418 -12.86 -18.24 26.02
N LEU A 419 -11.70 -17.60 25.93
CA LEU A 419 -10.64 -17.71 26.94
C LEU A 419 -11.16 -17.25 28.34
N PHE A 420 -11.87 -16.15 28.42
CA PHE A 420 -12.45 -15.65 29.67
C PHE A 420 -13.67 -16.45 30.15
N SER A 421 -14.42 -17.09 29.23
CA SER A 421 -15.57 -17.93 29.60
C SER A 421 -15.12 -19.31 30.11
N GLU A 422 -14.21 -19.96 29.40
CA GLU A 422 -13.75 -21.32 29.69
C GLU A 422 -12.67 -21.37 30.78
N GLY A 423 -11.93 -20.28 30.96
CA GLY A 423 -10.94 -20.14 32.01
C GLY A 423 -9.70 -21.00 31.82
N HIS A 424 -9.29 -21.33 30.59
CA HIS A 424 -8.08 -22.12 30.29
C HIS A 424 -6.82 -21.57 30.97
N GLY A 425 -6.51 -22.06 32.18
CA GLY A 425 -5.37 -21.62 33.00
C GLY A 425 -5.61 -20.33 33.80
N ILE A 426 -6.75 -19.66 33.65
CA ILE A 426 -7.20 -18.54 34.49
C ILE A 426 -8.56 -18.84 35.10
N ARG A 427 -8.95 -18.09 36.11
CA ARG A 427 -10.34 -18.19 36.61
C ARG A 427 -11.31 -17.62 35.56
N PRO A 428 -12.44 -18.28 35.32
CA PRO A 428 -13.48 -17.72 34.45
C PRO A 428 -13.89 -16.32 34.89
N GLN A 429 -14.05 -15.44 33.91
CA GLN A 429 -14.41 -14.03 34.11
C GLN A 429 -15.61 -13.68 33.22
N PRO A 430 -16.84 -14.05 33.61
CA PRO A 430 -18.02 -13.91 32.74
C PRO A 430 -18.26 -12.49 32.25
N GLY A 431 -17.91 -11.46 33.06
CA GLY A 431 -18.03 -10.06 32.64
C GLY A 431 -17.11 -9.72 31.48
N ASN A 432 -15.82 -10.10 31.56
CA ASN A 432 -14.87 -9.91 30.46
C ASN A 432 -15.27 -10.75 29.24
N ALA A 433 -15.67 -12.00 29.45
CA ALA A 433 -16.18 -12.86 28.36
C ALA A 433 -17.34 -12.19 27.63
N TRP A 434 -18.28 -11.61 28.34
CA TRP A 434 -19.42 -10.90 27.77
C TRP A 434 -18.97 -9.67 26.96
N VAL A 435 -18.02 -8.87 27.46
CA VAL A 435 -17.47 -7.70 26.74
C VAL A 435 -16.95 -8.11 25.35
N PHE A 436 -16.11 -9.12 25.30
CA PHE A 436 -15.52 -9.57 24.05
C PHE A 436 -16.50 -10.35 23.16
N ALA A 437 -17.47 -11.05 23.75
CA ALA A 437 -18.58 -11.63 22.99
C ALA A 437 -19.46 -10.55 22.34
N GLN A 438 -19.72 -9.42 23.01
CA GLN A 438 -20.41 -8.27 22.42
C GLN A 438 -19.58 -7.63 21.28
N LEU A 439 -18.28 -7.47 21.45
CA LEU A 439 -17.41 -6.91 20.42
C LEU A 439 -17.32 -7.82 19.19
N SER A 440 -17.33 -9.14 19.37
CA SER A 440 -17.33 -10.12 18.27
C SER A 440 -18.60 -10.05 17.39
N GLN A 441 -19.69 -9.40 17.85
CA GLN A 441 -20.89 -9.22 17.04
C GLN A 441 -20.73 -8.20 15.90
N ALA A 442 -19.60 -7.54 15.79
CA ALA A 442 -19.27 -6.76 14.58
C ALA A 442 -19.19 -7.67 13.32
N ASN A 443 -18.75 -8.94 13.49
CA ASN A 443 -18.78 -9.99 12.47
C ASN A 443 -19.31 -11.30 13.11
N PRO A 444 -20.65 -11.43 13.28
CA PRO A 444 -21.23 -12.50 14.04
C PRO A 444 -21.06 -13.85 13.33
N THR A 445 -20.69 -14.86 14.12
CA THR A 445 -20.81 -16.28 13.74
C THR A 445 -21.89 -16.94 14.59
N PRO A 446 -22.46 -18.09 14.15
CA PRO A 446 -23.41 -18.82 14.99
C PRO A 446 -22.85 -19.11 16.39
N GLN A 447 -21.57 -19.48 16.46
CA GLN A 447 -20.89 -19.79 17.72
C GLN A 447 -20.69 -18.57 18.62
N SER A 448 -20.34 -17.40 18.03
CA SER A 448 -20.17 -16.18 18.81
C SER A 448 -21.51 -15.64 19.34
N ALA A 449 -22.59 -15.78 18.55
CA ALA A 449 -23.93 -15.40 18.97
C ALA A 449 -24.47 -16.31 20.08
N GLU A 450 -24.23 -17.63 19.98
CA GLU A 450 -24.60 -18.60 21.01
C GLU A 450 -23.85 -18.34 22.33
N LEU A 451 -22.54 -18.10 22.26
CA LEU A 451 -21.75 -17.77 23.45
C LEU A 451 -22.25 -16.49 24.12
N LEU A 452 -22.57 -15.46 23.36
CA LEU A 452 -23.15 -14.22 23.90
C LEU A 452 -24.48 -14.49 24.61
N GLN A 453 -25.36 -15.27 24.00
CA GLN A 453 -26.66 -15.63 24.60
C GLN A 453 -26.50 -16.40 25.92
N GLN A 454 -25.55 -17.33 26.00
CA GLN A 454 -25.23 -18.07 27.24
C GLN A 454 -24.71 -17.12 28.32
N LEU A 455 -23.82 -16.21 28.00
CA LEU A 455 -23.27 -15.22 28.93
C LEU A 455 -24.32 -14.23 29.41
N ASP A 456 -25.25 -13.86 28.55
CA ASP A 456 -26.42 -13.01 28.91
C ASP A 456 -27.30 -13.62 29.99
N GLN A 457 -27.43 -14.94 29.99
CA GLN A 457 -28.21 -15.67 31.00
C GLN A 457 -27.43 -15.88 32.31
N GLN A 458 -26.12 -15.86 32.28
CA GLN A 458 -25.26 -16.12 33.43
C GLN A 458 -25.00 -14.87 34.29
N LEU A 459 -25.02 -13.68 33.70
CA LEU A 459 -24.67 -12.45 34.39
C LEU A 459 -25.84 -11.92 35.23
N THR A 460 -25.54 -11.58 36.48
CA THR A 460 -26.48 -10.80 37.28
C THR A 460 -26.62 -9.36 36.75
N PRO A 461 -27.68 -8.62 37.10
CA PRO A 461 -27.84 -7.23 36.67
C PRO A 461 -26.64 -6.34 37.02
N ASP A 462 -26.03 -6.50 38.21
CA ASP A 462 -24.89 -5.71 38.66
C ASP A 462 -23.64 -6.07 37.86
N GLN A 463 -23.38 -7.36 37.59
CA GLN A 463 -22.29 -7.80 36.75
C GLN A 463 -22.43 -7.29 35.31
N ARG A 464 -23.66 -7.26 34.80
CA ARG A 464 -23.94 -6.72 33.45
C ARG A 464 -23.64 -5.21 33.37
N ASN A 465 -24.05 -4.45 34.41
CA ASN A 465 -23.73 -3.02 34.44
C ASN A 465 -22.20 -2.75 34.49
N GLN A 466 -21.45 -3.55 35.26
CA GLN A 466 -20.01 -3.49 35.28
C GLN A 466 -19.40 -3.87 33.92
N ALA A 467 -19.87 -4.95 33.30
CA ALA A 467 -19.43 -5.38 31.98
C ALA A 467 -19.73 -4.32 30.89
N GLN A 468 -20.88 -3.64 30.99
CA GLN A 468 -21.21 -2.53 30.07
C GLN A 468 -20.21 -1.37 30.21
N GLN A 469 -19.78 -1.01 31.43
CA GLN A 469 -18.77 0.02 31.63
C GLN A 469 -17.42 -0.39 31.03
N LEU A 470 -17.02 -1.67 31.19
CA LEU A 470 -15.81 -2.20 30.58
C LEU A 470 -15.90 -2.21 29.04
N LEU A 471 -17.06 -2.56 28.48
CA LEU A 471 -17.31 -2.50 27.03
C LEU A 471 -17.12 -1.07 26.50
N ASP A 472 -17.67 -0.08 27.20
CA ASP A 472 -17.54 1.32 26.80
C ASP A 472 -16.10 1.83 26.92
N GLN A 473 -15.35 1.32 27.90
CA GLN A 473 -13.91 1.61 28.02
C GLN A 473 -13.11 0.99 26.87
N GLU A 474 -13.37 -0.29 26.57
CA GLU A 474 -12.65 -0.98 25.49
C GLU A 474 -12.99 -0.37 24.11
N LYS A 475 -14.25 -0.01 23.85
CA LYS A 475 -14.63 0.71 22.63
C LYS A 475 -13.90 2.05 22.49
N ARG A 476 -13.72 2.78 23.59
CA ARG A 476 -12.94 4.03 23.59
C ARG A 476 -11.44 3.78 23.35
N ALA A 477 -10.89 2.71 23.94
CA ALA A 477 -9.48 2.34 23.77
C ALA A 477 -9.13 1.91 22.33
N ARG A 478 -10.08 1.26 21.64
CA ARG A 478 -9.90 0.85 20.22
C ARG A 478 -9.95 2.01 19.26
N GLY A 479 -10.63 3.11 19.64
CA GLY A 479 -10.92 4.20 18.73
C GLY A 479 -11.83 3.80 17.56
N SER A 480 -12.21 4.77 16.75
CA SER A 480 -13.04 4.54 15.57
C SER A 480 -12.25 4.01 14.35
N LEU A 481 -10.90 3.95 14.44
CA LEU A 481 -10.02 3.49 13.36
C LEU A 481 -10.20 2.02 12.98
N ALA A 482 -10.58 1.16 13.93
CA ALA A 482 -10.74 -0.27 13.68
C ALA A 482 -11.84 -0.61 12.66
N GLN A 483 -12.78 0.28 12.40
CA GLN A 483 -13.90 0.05 11.48
C GLN A 483 -13.70 0.66 10.08
N GLY A 484 -12.87 1.68 9.93
CA GLY A 484 -12.66 2.39 8.65
C GLY A 484 -11.30 2.14 7.99
N ALA A 485 -10.29 1.77 8.79
CA ALA A 485 -8.90 1.64 8.31
C ALA A 485 -8.63 0.43 7.40
N ASN A 486 -9.55 -0.53 7.33
CA ASN A 486 -9.42 -1.72 6.48
C ASN A 486 -9.96 -1.54 5.05
N SER A 487 -10.38 -0.35 4.64
CA SER A 487 -10.71 -0.15 3.24
C SER A 487 -9.41 0.05 2.47
N THR A 488 -9.19 -0.77 1.44
CA THR A 488 -8.08 -0.64 0.49
C THR A 488 -7.98 0.80 -0.03
N LEU A 489 -9.12 1.43 -0.28
CA LEU A 489 -9.24 2.83 -0.70
C LEU A 489 -8.68 3.82 0.34
N ALA A 490 -8.92 3.58 1.64
CA ALA A 490 -8.43 4.45 2.71
C ALA A 490 -6.92 4.34 2.89
N LEU A 491 -6.39 3.11 2.91
CA LEU A 491 -4.95 2.86 3.04
C LEU A 491 -4.18 3.37 1.81
N GLU A 492 -4.73 3.18 0.62
CA GLU A 492 -4.10 3.59 -0.63
C GLU A 492 -4.18 5.10 -0.87
N ALA A 493 -5.28 5.75 -0.48
CA ALA A 493 -5.40 7.22 -0.55
C ALA A 493 -4.36 7.96 0.32
N LEU A 494 -3.78 7.30 1.33
CA LEU A 494 -2.68 7.80 2.14
C LEU A 494 -1.30 7.49 1.54
N GLN A 495 -1.23 6.54 0.60
CA GLN A 495 0.02 6.04 -0.02
C GLN A 495 0.27 6.59 -1.44
N ASP A 496 -0.75 7.15 -2.12
CA ASP A 496 -0.67 7.61 -3.52
C ASP A 496 0.12 8.92 -3.68
N ASP A 497 1.31 8.99 -3.10
CA ASP A 497 2.16 10.17 -3.14
C ASP A 497 3.07 10.28 -4.39
N GLU A 498 3.15 9.21 -5.21
CA GLU A 498 4.18 9.14 -6.26
C GLU A 498 3.76 9.72 -7.62
N LYS A 499 2.47 10.06 -7.84
CA LYS A 499 1.97 10.45 -9.16
C LYS A 499 1.67 11.94 -9.36
N GLU A 500 1.77 12.77 -8.31
CA GLU A 500 1.24 14.13 -8.33
C GLU A 500 2.26 15.23 -8.65
N VAL A 501 2.97 15.14 -9.76
CA VAL A 501 3.89 16.23 -10.20
C VAL A 501 3.58 16.74 -11.62
N ASP A 502 2.42 16.43 -12.20
CA ASP A 502 2.03 16.95 -13.52
C ASP A 502 0.74 17.76 -13.47
N GLY A 503 0.84 19.03 -13.08
CA GLY A 503 -0.30 19.95 -13.10
C GLY A 503 0.04 21.43 -13.29
N GLU A 504 1.30 21.82 -13.25
CA GLU A 504 1.67 23.24 -13.42
C GLU A 504 2.91 23.41 -14.30
N ASP A 505 2.75 23.28 -15.61
CA ASP A 505 3.58 23.94 -16.62
C ASP A 505 2.82 24.04 -17.94
N SER A 506 1.79 24.90 -17.95
CA SER A 506 1.26 25.53 -19.16
C SER A 506 0.94 26.99 -18.85
N LEU A 507 2.00 27.80 -18.76
CA LEU A 507 2.03 29.25 -19.02
C LEU A 507 3.35 29.62 -19.64
#